data_709440fc43c56dba3df3e8e14eafb976
#
_entry.id   709440fc43c56dba3df3e8e14eafb976
#
_cell.length_a   1.000
_cell.length_b   1.000
_cell.length_c   1.000
_cell.angle_alpha   90.00
_cell.angle_beta   90.00
_cell.angle_gamma   90.00
#
_symmetry.space_group_name_H-M   'P 1'
#
loop_
_entity.id
_entity.type
_entity.pdbx_description
1 polymer ?
#
loop_
_entity_poly.entity_id
_entity_poly.type
_entity_poly.pdbx_seq_one_letter_code
_entity_poly.pdbx_strand_id
1 'polypeptide(L)'
;MKKWVCPVCGYVHEGDTPPEFCPTCKVPGSKFTELKADAKLAAEHEYGIYAKTVKNNSDISAEDKAYILEQLKANFTGECSEVGMYLCMARIAHREGYPEIGLYWEKAAYEEAEHAAKFAELLGEELEPNMKNSTKENLAWRVDCEFGATQGKVDLAICAKKNGLDAIHD
;
A
#
# COMPACT_ATOMS: atom_id res chain seq x y z
N MET A 1 -1.26 23.92 -20.90
CA MET A 1 -2.48 23.72 -20.08
C MET A 1 -2.06 23.56 -18.65
N LYS A 2 -2.71 24.24 -17.74
CA LYS A 2 -2.47 24.14 -16.29
C LYS A 2 -3.22 22.94 -15.72
N LYS A 3 -2.76 22.42 -14.58
CA LYS A 3 -3.46 21.42 -13.79
C LYS A 3 -3.94 22.03 -12.49
N TRP A 4 -5.17 21.76 -12.13
CA TRP A 4 -5.83 22.27 -10.93
C TRP A 4 -6.29 21.10 -10.07
N VAL A 5 -5.90 21.06 -8.79
CA VAL A 5 -6.26 19.98 -7.88
C VAL A 5 -7.33 20.44 -6.90
N CYS A 6 -8.35 19.61 -6.73
CA CYS A 6 -9.37 19.80 -5.70
C CYS A 6 -8.80 19.40 -4.32
N PRO A 7 -8.75 20.31 -3.34
CA PRO A 7 -8.19 20.00 -2.02
C PRO A 7 -9.06 19.09 -1.17
N VAL A 8 -10.29 18.78 -1.62
CA VAL A 8 -11.23 17.94 -0.86
C VAL A 8 -11.20 16.49 -1.31
N CYS A 9 -11.14 16.22 -2.62
CA CYS A 9 -11.23 14.86 -3.15
C CYS A 9 -10.07 14.46 -4.06
N GLY A 10 -9.08 15.34 -4.27
CA GLY A 10 -7.92 15.05 -5.11
C GLY A 10 -8.17 15.09 -6.62
N TYR A 11 -9.41 15.36 -7.09
CA TYR A 11 -9.69 15.45 -8.52
C TYR A 11 -8.80 16.48 -9.21
N VAL A 12 -8.19 16.08 -10.32
CA VAL A 12 -7.32 16.96 -11.14
C VAL A 12 -8.08 17.38 -12.40
N HIS A 13 -8.16 18.70 -12.60
CA HIS A 13 -8.71 19.32 -13.81
C HIS A 13 -7.57 19.87 -14.67
N GLU A 14 -7.61 19.62 -15.97
CA GLU A 14 -6.68 20.20 -16.95
C GLU A 14 -7.38 21.32 -17.72
N GLY A 15 -6.86 22.53 -17.61
CA GLY A 15 -7.42 23.71 -18.27
C GLY A 15 -6.66 24.97 -17.88
N ASP A 16 -6.94 26.09 -18.55
CA ASP A 16 -6.28 27.36 -18.23
C ASP A 16 -6.82 27.99 -16.95
N THR A 17 -8.02 27.60 -16.54
CA THR A 17 -8.69 27.99 -15.28
C THR A 17 -9.27 26.77 -14.58
N PRO A 18 -9.48 26.82 -13.25
CA PRO A 18 -10.19 25.76 -12.55
C PRO A 18 -11.63 25.64 -13.04
N PRO A 19 -12.28 24.47 -12.89
CA PRO A 19 -13.72 24.31 -13.22
C PRO A 19 -14.56 25.15 -12.26
N GLU A 20 -15.78 25.51 -12.66
CA GLU A 20 -16.69 26.25 -11.78
C GLU A 20 -17.00 25.50 -10.48
N PHE A 21 -17.21 24.17 -10.59
CA PHE A 21 -17.39 23.24 -9.49
C PHE A 21 -16.63 21.95 -9.74
N CYS A 22 -16.16 21.31 -8.67
CA CYS A 22 -15.57 19.97 -8.76
C CYS A 22 -16.62 18.97 -9.27
N PRO A 23 -16.36 18.22 -10.36
CA PRO A 23 -17.32 17.25 -10.88
C PRO A 23 -17.59 16.10 -9.89
N THR A 24 -16.62 15.80 -9.02
CA THR A 24 -16.70 14.69 -8.05
C THR A 24 -17.39 15.11 -6.75
N CYS A 25 -16.90 16.13 -6.05
CA CYS A 25 -17.38 16.50 -4.72
C CYS A 25 -18.16 17.82 -4.64
N LYS A 26 -18.39 18.47 -5.79
CA LYS A 26 -19.18 19.71 -5.94
C LYS A 26 -18.63 20.94 -5.20
N VAL A 27 -17.42 20.88 -4.66
CA VAL A 27 -16.78 22.08 -4.06
C VAL A 27 -16.55 23.14 -5.13
N PRO A 28 -16.70 24.44 -4.80
CA PRO A 28 -16.50 25.53 -5.75
C PRO A 28 -15.06 25.55 -6.31
N GLY A 29 -14.92 25.89 -7.59
CA GLY A 29 -13.63 25.99 -8.28
C GLY A 29 -12.65 26.95 -7.65
N SER A 30 -13.14 27.96 -6.93
CA SER A 30 -12.30 28.89 -6.16
C SER A 30 -11.47 28.23 -5.05
N LYS A 31 -11.76 26.99 -4.71
CA LYS A 31 -10.98 26.18 -3.75
C LYS A 31 -9.85 25.40 -4.42
N PHE A 32 -9.88 25.24 -5.74
CA PHE A 32 -8.82 24.53 -6.46
C PHE A 32 -7.49 25.28 -6.35
N THR A 33 -6.42 24.52 -6.24
CA THR A 33 -5.06 25.02 -6.28
C THR A 33 -4.38 24.63 -7.58
N GLU A 34 -3.61 25.53 -8.18
CA GLU A 34 -2.81 25.22 -9.37
C GLU A 34 -1.70 24.24 -9.01
N LEU A 35 -1.66 23.13 -9.70
CA LEU A 35 -0.59 22.15 -9.57
C LEU A 35 0.59 22.62 -10.41
N LYS A 36 1.63 23.14 -9.77
CA LYS A 36 2.86 23.53 -10.47
C LYS A 36 3.54 22.27 -11.02
N ALA A 37 4.19 22.39 -12.18
CA ALA A 37 4.84 21.27 -12.85
C ALA A 37 5.96 20.60 -12.00
N ASP A 38 6.48 21.32 -11.03
CA ASP A 38 7.49 20.89 -10.05
C ASP A 38 6.89 20.60 -8.65
N ALA A 39 5.57 20.73 -8.50
CA ALA A 39 4.93 20.35 -7.25
C ALA A 39 5.11 18.85 -7.06
N LYS A 40 6.00 18.48 -6.19
CA LYS A 40 6.06 17.12 -5.64
C LYS A 40 4.72 16.90 -4.95
N LEU A 41 3.82 16.17 -5.62
CA LEU A 41 2.66 15.58 -4.97
C LEU A 41 3.22 14.77 -3.82
N ALA A 42 2.73 15.03 -2.65
CA ALA A 42 3.10 14.59 -1.32
C ALA A 42 3.63 13.14 -1.16
N ALA A 43 4.53 12.67 -2.00
CA ALA A 43 5.40 11.59 -1.62
C ALA A 43 6.41 12.17 -0.63
N GLU A 44 6.22 11.91 0.64
CA GLU A 44 7.20 12.28 1.66
C GLU A 44 8.55 11.61 1.39
N HIS A 45 8.57 10.56 0.54
CA HIS A 45 9.73 9.71 0.32
C HIS A 45 10.00 9.49 -1.17
N GLU A 46 11.28 9.48 -1.54
CA GLU A 46 11.71 9.05 -2.86
C GLU A 46 11.67 7.52 -2.93
N TYR A 47 11.00 6.98 -3.95
CA TYR A 47 10.89 5.54 -4.17
C TYR A 47 12.27 4.86 -4.24
N GLY A 48 12.47 3.85 -3.38
CA GLY A 48 13.70 3.08 -3.27
C GLY A 48 14.87 3.80 -2.61
N ILE A 49 14.65 4.94 -1.93
CA ILE A 49 15.73 5.76 -1.38
C ILE A 49 16.58 5.00 -0.34
N TYR A 50 15.99 4.16 0.52
CA TYR A 50 16.76 3.40 1.51
C TYR A 50 17.68 2.39 0.84
N ALA A 51 17.18 1.63 -0.12
CA ALA A 51 18.00 0.66 -0.86
C ALA A 51 19.15 1.35 -1.60
N LYS A 52 18.88 2.49 -2.25
CA LYS A 52 19.91 3.30 -2.93
C LYS A 52 20.96 3.81 -1.95
N THR A 53 20.53 4.38 -0.82
CA THR A 53 21.43 4.94 0.19
C THR A 53 22.35 3.88 0.77
N VAL A 54 21.80 2.71 1.15
CA VAL A 54 22.58 1.62 1.71
C VAL A 54 23.57 1.05 0.69
N LYS A 55 23.11 0.77 -0.53
CA LYS A 55 23.96 0.16 -1.58
C LYS A 55 25.10 1.08 -2.02
N ASN A 56 24.84 2.39 -2.15
CA ASN A 56 25.81 3.34 -2.67
C ASN A 56 26.77 3.91 -1.61
N ASN A 57 26.56 3.63 -0.33
CA ASN A 57 27.46 4.09 0.72
C ASN A 57 28.72 3.24 0.76
N SER A 58 29.88 3.84 0.43
CA SER A 58 31.19 3.17 0.44
C SER A 58 31.70 2.85 1.83
N ASP A 59 31.20 3.55 2.86
CA ASP A 59 31.69 3.44 4.25
C ASP A 59 31.04 2.27 5.01
N ILE A 60 30.00 1.66 4.43
CA ILE A 60 29.30 0.51 4.99
C ILE A 60 29.89 -0.78 4.43
N SER A 61 30.22 -1.75 5.29
CA SER A 61 30.69 -3.07 4.87
C SER A 61 29.63 -3.83 4.05
N ALA A 62 30.04 -4.78 3.25
CA ALA A 62 29.10 -5.61 2.48
C ALA A 62 28.17 -6.42 3.40
N GLU A 63 28.69 -6.88 4.53
CA GLU A 63 27.93 -7.62 5.56
C GLU A 63 26.87 -6.74 6.21
N ASP A 64 27.23 -5.52 6.64
CA ASP A 64 26.27 -4.59 7.23
C ASP A 64 25.19 -4.14 6.23
N LYS A 65 25.57 -3.92 4.96
CA LYS A 65 24.59 -3.63 3.89
C LYS A 65 23.55 -4.73 3.77
N ALA A 66 23.99 -5.98 3.71
CA ALA A 66 23.11 -7.15 3.60
C ALA A 66 22.19 -7.23 4.82
N TYR A 67 22.74 -7.09 6.03
CA TYR A 67 21.99 -7.11 7.27
C TYR A 67 20.93 -6.00 7.35
N ILE A 68 21.31 -4.75 7.02
CA ILE A 68 20.37 -3.62 7.03
C ILE A 68 19.20 -3.87 6.09
N LEU A 69 19.48 -4.28 4.84
CA LEU A 69 18.43 -4.53 3.85
C LEU A 69 17.52 -5.71 4.25
N GLU A 70 18.10 -6.76 4.83
CA GLU A 70 17.32 -7.90 5.35
C GLU A 70 16.40 -7.46 6.50
N GLN A 71 16.91 -6.68 7.46
CA GLN A 71 16.07 -6.19 8.56
C GLN A 71 14.95 -5.26 8.10
N LEU A 72 15.20 -4.40 7.13
CA LEU A 72 14.14 -3.55 6.55
C LEU A 72 13.05 -4.37 5.84
N LYS A 73 13.43 -5.45 5.15
CA LYS A 73 12.46 -6.40 4.55
C LYS A 73 11.69 -7.18 5.62
N ALA A 74 12.37 -7.58 6.69
CA ALA A 74 11.73 -8.26 7.82
C ALA A 74 10.70 -7.37 8.52
N ASN A 75 11.00 -6.07 8.71
CA ASN A 75 10.03 -5.10 9.24
C ASN A 75 8.81 -5.02 8.32
N PHE A 76 8.96 -4.83 7.01
CA PHE A 76 7.83 -4.86 6.09
C PHE A 76 6.95 -6.10 6.26
N THR A 77 7.56 -7.28 6.37
CA THR A 77 6.82 -8.54 6.55
C THR A 77 6.10 -8.59 7.90
N GLY A 78 6.73 -8.07 8.95
CA GLY A 78 6.15 -7.93 10.29
C GLY A 78 4.89 -7.09 10.25
N GLU A 79 4.97 -5.87 9.73
CA GLU A 79 3.84 -4.94 9.59
C GLU A 79 2.67 -5.55 8.80
N CYS A 80 2.96 -6.19 7.65
CA CYS A 80 1.94 -6.90 6.88
C CYS A 80 1.23 -8.01 7.67
N SER A 81 1.97 -8.74 8.53
CA SER A 81 1.42 -9.78 9.38
C SER A 81 0.54 -9.20 10.49
N GLU A 82 0.94 -8.08 11.08
CA GLU A 82 0.19 -7.40 12.14
C GLU A 82 -1.14 -6.86 11.64
N VAL A 83 -1.24 -6.38 10.40
CA VAL A 83 -2.53 -6.01 9.79
C VAL A 83 -3.56 -7.14 9.91
N GLY A 84 -3.19 -8.35 9.50
CA GLY A 84 -4.09 -9.50 9.56
C GLY A 84 -4.43 -9.93 10.98
N MET A 85 -3.44 -9.92 11.87
CA MET A 85 -3.62 -10.27 13.30
C MET A 85 -4.53 -9.28 14.01
N TYR A 86 -4.33 -7.97 13.82
CA TYR A 86 -5.14 -6.94 14.48
C TYR A 86 -6.58 -6.93 13.97
N LEU A 87 -6.81 -7.16 12.68
CA LEU A 87 -8.16 -7.35 12.16
C LEU A 87 -8.84 -8.59 12.73
N CYS A 88 -8.10 -9.67 12.98
CA CYS A 88 -8.62 -10.85 13.68
C CYS A 88 -9.00 -10.51 15.13
N MET A 89 -8.13 -9.80 15.86
CA MET A 89 -8.39 -9.33 17.23
C MET A 89 -9.62 -8.40 17.29
N ALA A 90 -9.77 -7.52 16.31
CA ALA A 90 -10.96 -6.68 16.18
C ALA A 90 -12.25 -7.49 16.08
N ARG A 91 -12.28 -8.50 15.21
CA ARG A 91 -13.44 -9.40 15.04
C ARG A 91 -13.76 -10.20 16.32
N ILE A 92 -12.73 -10.60 17.07
CA ILE A 92 -12.92 -11.27 18.37
C ILE A 92 -13.55 -10.31 19.36
N ALA A 93 -13.00 -9.11 19.52
CA ALA A 93 -13.52 -8.09 20.45
C ALA A 93 -14.98 -7.71 20.15
N HIS A 94 -15.34 -7.54 18.87
CA HIS A 94 -16.72 -7.29 18.48
C HIS A 94 -17.67 -8.44 18.86
N ARG A 95 -17.25 -9.70 18.64
CA ARG A 95 -18.05 -10.88 19.03
C ARG A 95 -18.21 -11.02 20.55
N GLU A 96 -17.22 -10.59 21.32
CA GLU A 96 -17.24 -10.62 22.78
C GLU A 96 -18.01 -9.42 23.39
N GLY A 97 -18.47 -8.47 22.58
CA GLY A 97 -19.23 -7.31 23.05
C GLY A 97 -18.37 -6.12 23.51
N TYR A 98 -17.14 -6.03 23.04
CA TYR A 98 -16.22 -4.91 23.29
C TYR A 98 -15.98 -4.07 22.01
N PRO A 99 -17.00 -3.35 21.53
CA PRO A 99 -16.91 -2.66 20.24
C PRO A 99 -15.82 -1.58 20.21
N GLU A 100 -15.58 -0.85 21.30
CA GLU A 100 -14.54 0.16 21.36
C GLU A 100 -13.13 -0.43 21.27
N ILE A 101 -12.92 -1.64 21.78
CA ILE A 101 -11.65 -2.38 21.63
C ILE A 101 -11.53 -2.88 20.21
N GLY A 102 -12.63 -3.35 19.61
CA GLY A 102 -12.67 -3.74 18.19
C GLY A 102 -12.26 -2.59 17.27
N LEU A 103 -12.85 -1.41 17.45
CA LEU A 103 -12.49 -0.21 16.68
C LEU A 103 -11.03 0.23 16.90
N TYR A 104 -10.51 0.07 18.11
CA TYR A 104 -9.09 0.33 18.38
C TYR A 104 -8.19 -0.57 17.53
N TRP A 105 -8.47 -1.88 17.48
CA TRP A 105 -7.69 -2.84 16.67
C TRP A 105 -7.83 -2.59 15.17
N GLU A 106 -9.00 -2.21 14.68
CA GLU A 106 -9.18 -1.83 13.28
C GLU A 106 -8.32 -0.63 12.90
N LYS A 107 -8.27 0.38 13.78
CA LYS A 107 -7.41 1.55 13.58
C LYS A 107 -5.93 1.18 13.60
N ALA A 108 -5.50 0.37 14.58
CA ALA A 108 -4.12 -0.10 14.66
C ALA A 108 -3.73 -0.88 13.39
N ALA A 109 -4.59 -1.79 12.90
CA ALA A 109 -4.34 -2.50 11.65
C ALA A 109 -4.12 -1.57 10.45
N TYR A 110 -4.84 -0.46 10.38
CA TYR A 110 -4.61 0.55 9.33
C TYR A 110 -3.27 1.27 9.51
N GLU A 111 -2.88 1.58 10.74
CA GLU A 111 -1.59 2.18 11.04
C GLU A 111 -0.44 1.26 10.61
N GLU A 112 -0.53 -0.06 10.88
CA GLU A 112 0.47 -1.04 10.41
C GLU A 112 0.48 -1.19 8.88
N ALA A 113 -0.67 -1.05 8.23
CA ALA A 113 -0.70 -1.02 6.76
C ALA A 113 0.05 0.20 6.18
N GLU A 114 -0.04 1.37 6.81
CA GLU A 114 0.73 2.56 6.43
C GLU A 114 2.23 2.38 6.69
N HIS A 115 2.63 1.73 7.81
CA HIS A 115 4.02 1.39 8.08
C HIS A 115 4.58 0.44 7.02
N ALA A 116 3.85 -0.62 6.67
CA ALA A 116 4.22 -1.54 5.61
C ALA A 116 4.38 -0.81 4.26
N ALA A 117 3.42 0.04 3.89
CA ALA A 117 3.48 0.82 2.66
C ALA A 117 4.73 1.72 2.61
N LYS A 118 5.08 2.34 3.74
CA LYS A 118 6.28 3.17 3.87
C LYS A 118 7.57 2.36 3.66
N PHE A 119 7.71 1.18 4.29
CA PHE A 119 8.84 0.30 4.03
C PHE A 119 8.91 -0.13 2.56
N ALA A 120 7.77 -0.46 1.95
CA ALA A 120 7.71 -0.84 0.55
C ALA A 120 8.17 0.30 -0.37
N GLU A 121 7.71 1.52 -0.15
CA GLU A 121 8.12 2.70 -0.91
C GLU A 121 9.63 2.98 -0.76
N LEU A 122 10.15 2.93 0.46
CA LEU A 122 11.55 3.23 0.75
C LEU A 122 12.52 2.17 0.24
N LEU A 123 12.11 0.91 0.19
CA LEU A 123 12.89 -0.20 -0.36
C LEU A 123 12.73 -0.31 -1.89
N GLY A 124 11.55 -0.02 -2.42
CA GLY A 124 11.25 -0.11 -3.85
C GLY A 124 11.53 -1.49 -4.43
N GLU A 125 12.20 -1.54 -5.58
CA GLU A 125 12.53 -2.80 -6.28
C GLU A 125 13.47 -3.72 -5.48
N GLU A 126 14.10 -3.25 -4.42
CA GLU A 126 14.88 -4.10 -3.51
C GLU A 126 13.98 -5.03 -2.70
N LEU A 127 12.76 -4.59 -2.36
CA LEU A 127 11.76 -5.42 -1.69
C LEU A 127 11.11 -6.39 -2.67
N GLU A 128 10.60 -5.84 -3.78
CA GLU A 128 9.88 -6.61 -4.81
C GLU A 128 10.28 -6.07 -6.20
N PRO A 129 11.08 -6.85 -6.97
CA PRO A 129 11.59 -6.39 -8.26
C PRO A 129 10.53 -6.03 -9.30
N ASN A 130 9.32 -6.58 -9.16
CA ASN A 130 8.21 -6.31 -10.08
C ASN A 130 7.39 -5.08 -9.67
N MET A 131 7.49 -4.62 -8.42
CA MET A 131 6.85 -3.38 -7.97
C MET A 131 7.64 -2.18 -8.51
N LYS A 132 6.97 -1.31 -9.26
CA LYS A 132 7.59 -0.18 -9.95
C LYS A 132 7.03 1.15 -9.44
N ASN A 133 7.77 2.22 -9.63
CA ASN A 133 7.26 3.59 -9.46
C ASN A 133 6.39 4.00 -10.67
N SER A 134 5.42 3.14 -11.00
CA SER A 134 4.54 3.28 -12.16
C SER A 134 3.20 2.57 -11.92
N THR A 135 2.12 3.33 -11.85
CA THR A 135 0.76 2.79 -11.68
C THR A 135 0.41 1.78 -12.76
N LYS A 136 0.76 2.07 -14.02
CA LYS A 136 0.42 1.19 -15.16
C LYS A 136 1.14 -0.16 -15.06
N GLU A 137 2.42 -0.15 -14.72
CA GLU A 137 3.21 -1.37 -14.60
C GLU A 137 2.77 -2.21 -13.41
N ASN A 138 2.49 -1.56 -12.27
CA ASN A 138 1.98 -2.24 -11.09
C ASN A 138 0.61 -2.89 -11.33
N LEU A 139 -0.29 -2.21 -12.05
CA LEU A 139 -1.58 -2.81 -12.42
C LEU A 139 -1.42 -4.02 -13.32
N ALA A 140 -0.58 -3.95 -14.36
CA ALA A 140 -0.31 -5.07 -15.26
C ALA A 140 0.25 -6.27 -14.50
N TRP A 141 1.27 -6.05 -13.66
CA TRP A 141 1.84 -7.10 -12.83
C TRP A 141 0.83 -7.73 -11.87
N ARG A 142 0.00 -6.92 -11.20
CA ARG A 142 -0.99 -7.46 -10.23
C ARG A 142 -2.08 -8.29 -10.88
N VAL A 143 -2.50 -7.98 -12.10
CA VAL A 143 -3.46 -8.81 -12.86
C VAL A 143 -2.95 -10.26 -12.98
N ASP A 144 -1.68 -10.43 -13.38
CA ASP A 144 -1.08 -11.75 -13.53
C ASP A 144 -0.93 -12.48 -12.18
N CYS A 145 -0.54 -11.73 -11.13
CA CYS A 145 -0.42 -12.29 -9.77
C CYS A 145 -1.76 -12.76 -9.22
N GLU A 146 -2.83 -11.98 -9.39
CA GLU A 146 -4.17 -12.34 -8.89
C GLU A 146 -4.73 -13.57 -9.62
N PHE A 147 -4.45 -13.71 -10.91
CA PHE A 147 -4.80 -14.92 -11.65
C PHE A 147 -4.12 -16.16 -11.07
N GLY A 148 -2.81 -16.10 -10.82
CA GLY A 148 -2.06 -17.21 -10.21
C GLY A 148 -2.52 -17.53 -8.77
N ALA A 149 -2.77 -16.50 -7.97
CA ALA A 149 -3.26 -16.67 -6.60
C ALA A 149 -4.67 -17.30 -6.56
N THR A 150 -5.53 -16.96 -7.52
CA THR A 150 -6.86 -17.55 -7.65
C THR A 150 -6.77 -19.04 -7.99
N GLN A 151 -5.89 -19.42 -8.91
CA GLN A 151 -5.66 -20.83 -9.25
C GLN A 151 -5.19 -21.62 -8.03
N GLY A 152 -4.25 -21.11 -7.25
CA GLY A 152 -3.78 -21.76 -6.03
C GLY A 152 -4.88 -21.97 -4.97
N LYS A 153 -5.80 -21.02 -4.83
CA LYS A 153 -6.96 -21.14 -3.95
C LYS A 153 -7.93 -22.23 -4.43
N VAL A 154 -8.17 -22.33 -5.73
CA VAL A 154 -8.98 -23.39 -6.34
C VAL A 154 -8.36 -24.77 -6.07
N ASP A 155 -7.06 -24.92 -6.27
CA ASP A 155 -6.36 -26.18 -6.02
C ASP A 155 -6.44 -26.59 -4.54
N LEU A 156 -6.30 -25.62 -3.61
CA LEU A 156 -6.48 -25.86 -2.18
C LEU A 156 -7.91 -26.30 -1.87
N ALA A 157 -8.92 -25.61 -2.40
CA ALA A 157 -10.33 -25.95 -2.19
C ALA A 157 -10.65 -27.37 -2.66
N ILE A 158 -10.20 -27.75 -3.86
CA ILE A 158 -10.36 -29.11 -4.41
C ILE A 158 -9.71 -30.15 -3.47
N CYS A 159 -8.49 -29.88 -3.00
CA CYS A 159 -7.79 -30.75 -2.08
C CYS A 159 -8.54 -30.89 -0.74
N ALA A 160 -9.03 -29.78 -0.19
CA ALA A 160 -9.83 -29.78 1.05
C ALA A 160 -11.11 -30.60 0.90
N LYS A 161 -11.86 -30.40 -0.18
CA LYS A 161 -13.09 -31.16 -0.48
C LYS A 161 -12.82 -32.64 -0.55
N LYS A 162 -11.77 -33.06 -1.26
CA LYS A 162 -11.37 -34.49 -1.36
C LYS A 162 -11.09 -35.12 -0.01
N ASN A 163 -10.68 -34.34 0.99
CA ASN A 163 -10.36 -34.80 2.34
C ASN A 163 -11.50 -34.55 3.36
N GLY A 164 -12.69 -34.15 2.94
CA GLY A 164 -13.84 -33.88 3.81
C GLY A 164 -13.72 -32.65 4.68
N LEU A 165 -12.88 -31.66 4.25
CA LEU A 165 -12.64 -30.41 4.96
C LEU A 165 -13.50 -29.29 4.36
N ASP A 166 -14.83 -29.43 4.44
CA ASP A 166 -15.79 -28.53 3.78
C ASP A 166 -15.62 -27.07 4.24
N ALA A 167 -15.32 -26.83 5.51
CA ALA A 167 -15.06 -25.46 6.03
C ALA A 167 -13.81 -24.76 5.44
N ILE A 168 -12.95 -25.49 4.75
CA ILE A 168 -11.79 -24.94 4.03
C ILE A 168 -12.08 -24.82 2.54
N HIS A 169 -12.96 -25.69 2.03
CA HIS A 169 -13.40 -25.65 0.63
C HIS A 169 -14.24 -24.42 0.34
N ASP A 170 -15.19 -24.06 1.23
CA ASP A 170 -16.14 -22.94 1.09
C ASP A 170 -15.48 -21.58 1.35
#